data_62e4daacb101e28c7a931c0828bf719e
#
_entry.id   62e4daacb101e28c7a931c0828bf719e
#
_cell.length_a   1.000
_cell.length_b   1.000
_cell.length_c   1.000
_cell.angle_alpha   90.00
_cell.angle_beta   90.00
_cell.angle_gamma   90.00
#
_symmetry.space_group_name_H-M   'P 1'
#
loop_
_entity.id
_entity.type
_entity.pdbx_description
1 polymer ?
#
loop_
_entity_poly.entity_id
_entity_poly.type
_entity_poly.pdbx_seq_one_letter_code
_entity_poly.pdbx_strand_id
1 'polypeptide(L)'
;MERLEYMTAQDVFFDFCLWEYAPLAPWENKFSSSTLLFHSFKVAGLDERIFDLIQAIRKGIGHSRTVWGVKQLGDDIRWEFYFYDYRRRERERSITKVLEIMRPFVRCGMKVNENYHYFMFSIDISGDLFAKATELKEIHMYIGNVGSTVSSGICYSLKNEGTRLENFYFFFDAKKQGDEILGKVVSSAYIDTTVIKIDQILWPEMRDCKVIVVANKQGNDAVYFSRINVDQLIFFLNRMNYPNELISFIEKNRSKLDHLQYDVGYDYKMDGKDLVILKSGYYGIF
;
A
#
# COMPACT_ATOMS: atom_id res chain seq x y z
N MET A 1 15.41 20.33 -1.50
CA MET A 1 14.34 21.23 -0.95
C MET A 1 13.16 20.36 -0.56
N GLU A 2 12.43 20.67 0.50
CA GLU A 2 11.24 19.91 0.89
C GLU A 2 10.09 20.18 -0.09
N ARG A 3 9.51 19.13 -0.68
CA ARG A 3 8.42 19.28 -1.63
C ARG A 3 7.09 19.04 -0.91
N LEU A 4 6.36 20.12 -0.66
CA LEU A 4 5.06 20.11 0.00
C LEU A 4 3.96 20.29 -1.06
N GLU A 5 2.95 19.46 -1.01
CA GLU A 5 1.72 19.64 -1.80
C GLU A 5 0.55 19.92 -0.88
N TYR A 6 -0.26 20.89 -1.25
CA TYR A 6 -1.45 21.28 -0.53
C TYR A 6 -2.70 20.76 -1.22
N MET A 7 -3.71 20.45 -0.44
CA MET A 7 -5.03 20.07 -0.94
C MET A 7 -5.63 21.18 -1.81
N THR A 8 -6.28 20.77 -2.87
CA THR A 8 -7.03 21.60 -3.80
C THR A 8 -8.47 21.13 -3.92
N ALA A 9 -9.35 21.92 -4.49
CA ALA A 9 -10.73 21.53 -4.76
C ALA A 9 -10.89 20.36 -5.76
N GLN A 10 -9.80 19.97 -6.44
CA GLN A 10 -9.77 18.86 -7.38
C GLN A 10 -9.36 17.53 -6.74
N ASP A 11 -8.83 17.58 -5.51
CA ASP A 11 -8.40 16.40 -4.78
C ASP A 11 -9.62 15.62 -4.27
N VAL A 12 -9.49 14.31 -4.28
CA VAL A 12 -10.52 13.36 -3.84
C VAL A 12 -9.96 12.57 -2.66
N PHE A 13 -10.80 12.32 -1.66
CA PHE A 13 -10.43 11.53 -0.49
C PHE A 13 -10.72 10.06 -0.75
N PHE A 14 -9.70 9.29 -1.08
CA PHE A 14 -9.77 7.86 -1.31
C PHE A 14 -8.86 7.09 -0.37
N ASP A 15 -9.30 5.92 0.07
CA ASP A 15 -8.45 4.94 0.72
C ASP A 15 -7.64 4.12 -0.31
N PHE A 16 -6.87 3.16 0.16
CA PHE A 16 -5.99 2.32 -0.68
C PHE A 16 -6.75 1.40 -1.68
N CYS A 17 -8.08 1.31 -1.58
CA CYS A 17 -8.94 0.65 -2.57
C CYS A 17 -9.60 1.64 -3.54
N LEU A 18 -9.26 2.91 -3.48
CA LEU A 18 -9.95 4.01 -4.15
C LEU A 18 -11.44 4.10 -3.77
N TRP A 19 -11.79 3.71 -2.55
CA TRP A 19 -13.11 3.95 -1.99
C TRP A 19 -13.14 5.32 -1.31
N GLU A 20 -14.15 6.10 -1.66
CA GLU A 20 -14.29 7.46 -1.16
C GLU A 20 -14.58 7.49 0.35
N TYR A 21 -14.01 8.48 1.04
CA TYR A 21 -14.29 8.76 2.44
C TYR A 21 -14.46 10.27 2.68
N ALA A 22 -15.19 10.62 3.72
CA ALA A 22 -15.28 12.00 4.18
C ALA A 22 -14.04 12.38 4.98
N PRO A 23 -13.43 13.58 4.78
CA PRO A 23 -12.30 14.03 5.57
C PRO A 23 -12.68 14.15 7.05
N LEU A 24 -11.70 13.88 7.94
CA LEU A 24 -11.90 13.91 9.39
C LEU A 24 -11.98 15.35 9.96
N ALA A 25 -11.48 16.32 9.21
CA ALA A 25 -11.44 17.74 9.58
C ALA A 25 -11.48 18.61 8.31
N PRO A 26 -11.70 19.94 8.42
CA PRO A 26 -11.54 20.86 7.28
C PRO A 26 -10.15 20.71 6.64
N TRP A 27 -10.09 20.72 5.32
CA TRP A 27 -8.89 20.39 4.56
C TRP A 27 -8.20 21.58 3.88
N GLU A 28 -8.84 22.76 3.90
CA GLU A 28 -8.29 23.97 3.29
C GLU A 28 -6.92 24.33 3.90
N ASN A 29 -5.96 24.63 3.04
CA ASN A 29 -4.58 24.93 3.43
C ASN A 29 -3.85 23.78 4.15
N LYS A 30 -4.30 22.55 4.03
CA LYS A 30 -3.64 21.35 4.56
C LYS A 30 -2.91 20.57 3.46
N PHE A 31 -2.06 19.63 3.86
CA PHE A 31 -1.25 18.86 2.93
C PHE A 31 -2.05 17.75 2.24
N SER A 32 -1.75 17.54 0.97
CA SER A 32 -2.13 16.30 0.27
C SER A 32 -1.30 15.12 0.80
N SER A 33 -1.85 13.91 0.74
CA SER A 33 -1.15 12.69 1.18
C SER A 33 0.16 12.45 0.42
N SER A 34 0.29 12.92 -0.83
CA SER A 34 1.52 12.88 -1.63
C SER A 34 2.70 13.59 -0.96
N THR A 35 2.46 14.55 -0.06
CA THR A 35 3.52 15.18 0.74
C THR A 35 4.30 14.14 1.56
N LEU A 36 3.63 13.12 2.11
CA LEU A 36 4.29 12.04 2.86
C LEU A 36 5.12 11.14 1.95
N LEU A 37 4.63 10.86 0.75
CA LEU A 37 5.39 10.14 -0.27
C LEU A 37 6.67 10.92 -0.62
N PHE A 38 6.56 12.20 -0.90
CA PHE A 38 7.71 13.03 -1.28
C PHE A 38 8.72 13.17 -0.15
N HIS A 39 8.24 13.29 1.08
CA HIS A 39 9.12 13.31 2.23
C HIS A 39 9.88 11.98 2.39
N SER A 40 9.22 10.84 2.12
CA SER A 40 9.88 9.52 2.15
C SER A 40 10.99 9.39 1.09
N PHE A 41 10.82 9.97 -0.10
CA PHE A 41 11.86 10.02 -1.12
C PHE A 41 13.10 10.80 -0.65
N LYS A 42 12.84 11.94 0.01
CA LYS A 42 13.91 12.78 0.59
C LYS A 42 14.69 12.04 1.66
N VAL A 43 14.00 11.41 2.62
CA VAL A 43 14.62 10.64 3.71
C VAL A 43 15.48 9.50 3.18
N ALA A 44 15.01 8.81 2.15
CA ALA A 44 15.76 7.74 1.50
C ALA A 44 16.84 8.23 0.51
N GLY A 45 16.97 9.54 0.30
CA GLY A 45 17.98 10.10 -0.60
C GLY A 45 17.75 9.78 -2.08
N LEU A 46 16.48 9.62 -2.51
CA LEU A 46 16.17 9.29 -3.89
C LEU A 46 16.46 10.47 -4.84
N ASP A 47 16.90 10.15 -6.05
CA ASP A 47 17.16 11.14 -7.12
C ASP A 47 15.87 11.94 -7.44
N GLU A 48 16.01 13.26 -7.61
CA GLU A 48 14.87 14.17 -7.85
C GLU A 48 14.06 13.84 -9.12
N ARG A 49 14.60 13.09 -10.07
CA ARG A 49 13.86 12.60 -11.25
C ARG A 49 12.65 11.74 -10.90
N ILE A 50 12.56 11.24 -9.65
CA ILE A 50 11.35 10.54 -9.18
C ILE A 50 10.10 11.43 -9.26
N PHE A 51 10.25 12.74 -9.08
CA PHE A 51 9.14 13.68 -9.21
C PHE A 51 8.65 13.81 -10.66
N ASP A 52 9.55 13.69 -11.63
CA ASP A 52 9.18 13.67 -13.06
C ASP A 52 8.38 12.39 -13.37
N LEU A 53 8.76 11.25 -12.78
CA LEU A 53 7.97 10.02 -12.88
C LEU A 53 6.56 10.21 -12.30
N ILE A 54 6.42 10.80 -11.11
CA ILE A 54 5.10 11.07 -10.49
C ILE A 54 4.26 11.96 -11.41
N GLN A 55 4.85 13.03 -11.97
CA GLN A 55 4.13 13.92 -12.89
C GLN A 55 3.73 13.21 -14.19
N ALA A 56 4.60 12.35 -14.73
CA ALA A 56 4.27 11.55 -15.91
C ALA A 56 3.10 10.57 -15.64
N ILE A 57 3.08 9.92 -14.48
CA ILE A 57 1.99 9.06 -14.07
C ILE A 57 0.69 9.87 -13.91
N ARG A 58 0.70 10.98 -13.19
CA ARG A 58 -0.48 11.87 -13.05
C ARG A 58 -1.02 12.33 -14.40
N LYS A 59 -0.14 12.72 -15.33
CA LYS A 59 -0.55 13.11 -16.67
C LYS A 59 -1.19 11.98 -17.48
N GLY A 60 -0.68 10.76 -17.34
CA GLY A 60 -1.13 9.60 -18.13
C GLY A 60 -2.31 8.86 -17.54
N ILE A 61 -2.41 8.78 -16.21
CA ILE A 61 -3.40 7.99 -15.47
C ILE A 61 -4.49 8.87 -14.84
N GLY A 62 -4.16 10.10 -14.51
CA GLY A 62 -5.04 11.06 -13.83
C GLY A 62 -4.59 11.35 -12.40
N HIS A 63 -4.90 12.57 -11.95
CA HIS A 63 -4.67 13.01 -10.57
C HIS A 63 -5.54 12.21 -9.60
N SER A 64 -5.03 11.89 -8.41
CA SER A 64 -5.69 11.09 -7.36
C SER A 64 -6.17 9.71 -7.84
N ARG A 65 -5.45 9.08 -8.78
CA ARG A 65 -5.80 7.78 -9.37
C ARG A 65 -4.76 6.69 -9.15
N THR A 66 -3.65 7.03 -8.50
CA THR A 66 -2.58 6.10 -8.15
C THR A 66 -2.45 6.03 -6.65
N VAL A 67 -2.58 4.82 -6.11
CA VAL A 67 -2.26 4.56 -4.70
C VAL A 67 -0.76 4.32 -4.60
N TRP A 68 -0.14 4.93 -3.63
CA TRP A 68 1.26 4.69 -3.29
C TRP A 68 1.36 4.00 -1.93
N GLY A 69 2.33 3.14 -1.79
CA GLY A 69 2.76 2.58 -0.52
C GLY A 69 4.22 2.89 -0.26
N VAL A 70 4.55 3.30 0.95
CA VAL A 70 5.92 3.36 1.46
C VAL A 70 6.12 2.14 2.35
N LYS A 71 7.04 1.27 1.95
CA LYS A 71 7.31 0.01 2.62
C LYS A 71 8.64 0.06 3.35
N GLN A 72 8.70 -0.57 4.50
CA GLN A 72 9.94 -0.81 5.23
C GLN A 72 10.23 -2.31 5.30
N LEU A 73 11.44 -2.70 4.89
CA LEU A 73 11.98 -4.06 4.95
C LEU A 73 13.33 -4.01 5.68
N GLY A 74 13.35 -4.32 6.98
CA GLY A 74 14.50 -4.01 7.82
C GLY A 74 14.78 -2.50 7.81
N ASP A 75 15.97 -2.09 7.41
CA ASP A 75 16.37 -0.68 7.30
C ASP A 75 16.07 -0.06 5.91
N ASP A 76 15.65 -0.87 4.94
CA ASP A 76 15.36 -0.41 3.57
C ASP A 76 13.98 0.20 3.44
N ILE A 77 13.90 1.39 2.83
CA ILE A 77 12.65 2.01 2.39
C ILE A 77 12.48 1.74 0.89
N ARG A 78 11.29 1.25 0.53
CA ARG A 78 10.88 0.97 -0.84
C ARG A 78 9.49 1.52 -1.08
N TRP A 79 9.09 1.61 -2.34
CA TRP A 79 7.77 2.13 -2.72
C TRP A 79 7.07 1.12 -3.61
N GLU A 80 5.75 1.17 -3.59
CA GLU A 80 4.91 0.41 -4.50
C GLU A 80 3.78 1.32 -4.99
N PHE A 81 3.56 1.32 -6.30
CA PHE A 81 2.47 2.07 -6.92
C PHE A 81 1.42 1.11 -7.42
N TYR A 82 0.16 1.38 -7.04
CA TYR A 82 -0.99 0.57 -7.38
C TYR A 82 -1.88 1.32 -8.35
N PHE A 83 -2.27 0.62 -9.41
CA PHE A 83 -3.07 1.16 -10.50
C PHE A 83 -4.37 0.36 -10.61
N TYR A 84 -5.48 1.01 -10.39
CA TYR A 84 -6.80 0.40 -10.43
C TYR A 84 -7.41 0.55 -11.81
N ASP A 85 -7.89 -0.55 -12.37
CA ASP A 85 -8.63 -0.62 -13.63
C ASP A 85 -9.89 -1.47 -13.46
N TYR A 86 -10.85 -0.92 -12.75
CA TYR A 86 -12.11 -1.62 -12.44
C TYR A 86 -12.95 -1.95 -13.69
N ARG A 87 -12.72 -1.27 -14.83
CA ARG A 87 -13.37 -1.57 -16.10
C ARG A 87 -12.82 -2.80 -16.81
N ARG A 88 -11.71 -3.34 -16.34
CA ARG A 88 -11.12 -4.62 -16.74
C ARG A 88 -10.97 -4.83 -18.26
N ARG A 89 -12.09 -4.98 -19.03
CA ARG A 89 -12.08 -5.23 -20.47
C ARG A 89 -11.81 -3.97 -21.30
N GLU A 90 -12.17 -2.81 -20.79
CA GLU A 90 -12.01 -1.53 -21.49
C GLU A 90 -10.63 -0.90 -21.30
N ARG A 91 -9.83 -1.41 -20.37
CA ARG A 91 -8.42 -1.11 -20.15
C ARG A 91 -8.05 0.37 -20.26
N GLU A 92 -8.66 1.22 -19.46
CA GLU A 92 -8.27 2.64 -19.38
C GLU A 92 -6.89 2.83 -18.74
N ARG A 93 -6.52 1.96 -17.80
CA ARG A 93 -5.27 2.01 -17.00
C ARG A 93 -4.59 0.65 -17.03
N SER A 94 -4.19 0.22 -18.23
CA SER A 94 -3.56 -1.08 -18.41
C SER A 94 -2.11 -1.12 -17.93
N ILE A 95 -1.59 -2.32 -17.67
CA ILE A 95 -0.17 -2.53 -17.37
C ILE A 95 0.69 -1.95 -18.50
N THR A 96 0.36 -2.23 -19.77
CA THR A 96 1.09 -1.72 -20.95
C THR A 96 1.17 -0.20 -20.94
N LYS A 97 0.05 0.49 -20.71
CA LYS A 97 0.01 1.96 -20.66
C LYS A 97 0.90 2.52 -19.55
N VAL A 98 0.85 1.93 -18.36
CA VAL A 98 1.68 2.39 -17.24
C VAL A 98 3.16 2.14 -17.51
N LEU A 99 3.52 0.98 -18.06
CA LEU A 99 4.91 0.69 -18.44
C LEU A 99 5.43 1.63 -19.53
N GLU A 100 4.60 2.05 -20.49
CA GLU A 100 4.96 3.07 -21.48
C GLU A 100 5.26 4.42 -20.83
N ILE A 101 4.45 4.85 -19.85
CA ILE A 101 4.68 6.07 -19.08
C ILE A 101 5.99 5.98 -18.29
N MET A 102 6.28 4.82 -17.70
CA MET A 102 7.46 4.60 -16.85
C MET A 102 8.76 4.37 -17.63
N ARG A 103 8.69 4.01 -18.92
CA ARG A 103 9.86 3.66 -19.77
C ARG A 103 11.01 4.67 -19.75
N PRO A 104 10.79 6.01 -19.71
CA PRO A 104 11.90 6.97 -19.62
C PRO A 104 12.68 6.86 -18.30
N PHE A 105 12.04 6.38 -17.23
CA PHE A 105 12.55 6.39 -15.86
C PHE A 105 13.13 5.06 -15.41
N VAL A 106 12.48 3.96 -15.77
CA VAL A 106 12.87 2.60 -15.34
C VAL A 106 13.11 1.69 -16.55
N ARG A 107 14.01 0.70 -16.38
CA ARG A 107 14.17 -0.37 -17.36
C ARG A 107 13.11 -1.44 -17.10
N CYS A 108 12.50 -1.93 -18.15
CA CYS A 108 11.54 -3.04 -18.08
C CYS A 108 11.80 -4.03 -19.22
N GLY A 109 12.15 -5.25 -18.87
CA GLY A 109 12.35 -6.36 -19.80
C GLY A 109 11.14 -7.28 -19.93
N MET A 110 10.02 -6.95 -19.31
CA MET A 110 8.83 -7.83 -19.24
C MET A 110 8.05 -7.81 -20.56
N LYS A 111 7.58 -9.02 -20.93
CA LYS A 111 6.58 -9.22 -21.98
C LYS A 111 5.22 -9.38 -21.28
N VAL A 112 4.41 -8.33 -21.34
CA VAL A 112 3.11 -8.30 -20.64
C VAL A 112 2.05 -9.00 -21.47
N ASN A 113 1.24 -9.85 -20.80
CA ASN A 113 0.04 -10.44 -21.36
C ASN A 113 -1.20 -9.76 -20.72
N GLU A 114 -1.93 -8.98 -21.51
CA GLU A 114 -3.12 -8.24 -21.09
C GLU A 114 -4.42 -9.08 -21.08
N ASN A 115 -4.34 -10.38 -21.36
CA ASN A 115 -5.52 -11.24 -21.42
C ASN A 115 -6.10 -11.63 -20.05
N TYR A 116 -5.43 -11.23 -18.96
CA TYR A 116 -5.94 -11.45 -17.60
C TYR A 116 -6.98 -10.41 -17.21
N HIS A 117 -8.03 -10.84 -16.51
CA HIS A 117 -9.10 -9.96 -16.00
C HIS A 117 -8.76 -9.36 -14.64
N TYR A 118 -7.59 -8.74 -14.51
CA TYR A 118 -7.22 -8.03 -13.29
C TYR A 118 -8.05 -6.74 -13.15
N PHE A 119 -8.30 -6.34 -11.90
CA PHE A 119 -8.92 -5.05 -11.57
C PHE A 119 -7.90 -4.05 -11.01
N MET A 120 -6.74 -4.52 -10.64
CA MET A 120 -5.64 -3.75 -10.10
C MET A 120 -4.32 -4.45 -10.40
N PHE A 121 -3.26 -3.70 -10.52
CA PHE A 121 -1.89 -4.21 -10.50
C PHE A 121 -0.98 -3.24 -9.74
N SER A 122 0.18 -3.72 -9.31
CA SER A 122 1.17 -2.89 -8.63
C SER A 122 2.57 -3.12 -9.16
N ILE A 123 3.40 -2.11 -9.02
CA ILE A 123 4.79 -2.08 -9.42
C ILE A 123 5.63 -1.61 -8.25
N ASP A 124 6.57 -2.44 -7.82
CA ASP A 124 7.56 -2.07 -6.81
C ASP A 124 8.62 -1.12 -7.41
N ILE A 125 8.91 -0.06 -6.68
CA ILE A 125 9.95 0.93 -7.00
C ILE A 125 11.00 0.89 -5.90
N SER A 126 12.26 0.70 -6.29
CA SER A 126 13.42 0.81 -5.39
C SER A 126 14.39 1.86 -5.93
N GLY A 127 15.31 2.30 -5.08
CA GLY A 127 16.38 3.19 -5.50
C GLY A 127 17.17 2.61 -6.68
N ASP A 128 17.53 1.32 -6.63
CA ASP A 128 18.26 0.62 -7.69
C ASP A 128 17.50 0.55 -9.01
N LEU A 129 16.17 0.27 -8.94
CA LEU A 129 15.32 0.26 -10.13
C LEU A 129 15.26 1.65 -10.77
N PHE A 130 15.07 2.68 -9.95
CA PHE A 130 14.99 4.04 -10.42
C PHE A 130 16.34 4.57 -10.95
N ALA A 131 17.46 4.19 -10.32
CA ALA A 131 18.80 4.47 -10.81
C ALA A 131 19.17 3.67 -12.08
N LYS A 132 18.27 2.79 -12.58
CA LYS A 132 18.51 1.88 -13.71
C LYS A 132 19.65 0.88 -13.47
N ALA A 133 20.01 0.64 -12.23
CA ALA A 133 20.97 -0.39 -11.86
C ALA A 133 20.39 -1.81 -12.01
N THR A 134 19.08 -1.92 -11.82
CA THR A 134 18.30 -3.14 -12.06
C THR A 134 17.21 -2.89 -13.11
N GLU A 135 16.44 -3.90 -13.43
CA GLU A 135 15.25 -3.78 -14.29
C GLU A 135 14.01 -4.35 -13.63
N LEU A 136 12.83 -3.86 -14.02
CA LEU A 136 11.56 -4.41 -13.59
C LEU A 136 11.37 -5.80 -14.17
N LYS A 137 11.23 -6.81 -13.30
CA LYS A 137 11.08 -8.24 -13.65
C LYS A 137 9.78 -8.84 -13.15
N GLU A 138 9.00 -8.10 -12.37
CA GLU A 138 7.81 -8.58 -11.70
C GLU A 138 6.76 -7.47 -11.59
N ILE A 139 5.50 -7.86 -11.81
CA ILE A 139 4.32 -7.03 -11.57
C ILE A 139 3.34 -7.87 -10.77
N HIS A 140 2.77 -7.31 -9.72
CA HIS A 140 1.70 -7.96 -8.99
C HIS A 140 0.35 -7.59 -9.60
N MET A 141 -0.45 -8.60 -9.89
CA MET A 141 -1.73 -8.48 -10.57
C MET A 141 -2.83 -9.04 -9.66
N TYR A 142 -3.93 -8.31 -9.53
CA TYR A 142 -5.00 -8.64 -8.58
C TYR A 142 -6.31 -8.93 -9.32
N ILE A 143 -6.88 -10.09 -9.01
CA ILE A 143 -8.13 -10.60 -9.58
C ILE A 143 -9.14 -10.78 -8.45
N GLY A 144 -10.39 -10.40 -8.69
CA GLY A 144 -11.46 -10.58 -7.70
C GLY A 144 -11.83 -12.05 -7.51
N ASN A 145 -12.09 -12.44 -6.27
CA ASN A 145 -12.54 -13.79 -5.93
C ASN A 145 -14.08 -13.83 -5.87
N VAL A 146 -14.70 -14.16 -6.98
CA VAL A 146 -16.16 -14.17 -7.13
C VAL A 146 -16.88 -15.29 -6.36
N GLY A 147 -16.13 -16.30 -5.90
CA GLY A 147 -16.68 -17.43 -5.12
C GLY A 147 -16.70 -17.21 -3.61
N SER A 148 -16.24 -16.06 -3.12
CA SER A 148 -16.16 -15.77 -1.69
C SER A 148 -17.43 -15.08 -1.18
N THR A 149 -17.88 -15.42 0.01
CA THR A 149 -18.97 -14.75 0.72
C THR A 149 -18.55 -13.42 1.35
N VAL A 150 -17.25 -13.17 1.45
CA VAL A 150 -16.66 -11.89 1.88
C VAL A 150 -15.95 -11.23 0.71
N SER A 151 -15.80 -9.91 0.74
CA SER A 151 -15.02 -9.20 -0.27
C SER A 151 -13.58 -9.70 -0.23
N SER A 152 -13.07 -10.16 -1.36
CA SER A 152 -11.75 -10.79 -1.43
C SER A 152 -11.08 -10.60 -2.78
N GLY A 153 -9.76 -10.70 -2.78
CA GLY A 153 -8.92 -10.62 -3.97
C GLY A 153 -7.80 -11.64 -3.95
N ILE A 154 -7.35 -12.01 -5.13
CA ILE A 154 -6.24 -12.94 -5.35
C ILE A 154 -5.14 -12.17 -6.05
N CYS A 155 -3.93 -12.22 -5.48
CA CYS A 155 -2.73 -11.63 -6.08
C CYS A 155 -1.91 -12.69 -6.79
N TYR A 156 -1.49 -12.36 -8.01
CA TYR A 156 -0.55 -13.14 -8.79
C TYR A 156 0.70 -12.31 -9.08
N SER A 157 1.86 -12.92 -8.93
CA SER A 157 3.12 -12.43 -9.49
C SER A 157 3.16 -12.76 -10.97
N LEU A 158 3.34 -11.74 -11.79
CA LEU A 158 3.54 -11.85 -13.24
C LEU A 158 5.01 -11.60 -13.53
N LYS A 159 5.66 -12.63 -14.13
CA LYS A 159 7.06 -12.60 -14.58
C LYS A 159 7.16 -13.13 -16.02
N ASN A 160 8.31 -12.96 -16.66
CA ASN A 160 8.54 -13.52 -18.01
C ASN A 160 8.44 -15.04 -18.05
N GLU A 161 8.79 -15.71 -16.95
CA GLU A 161 8.77 -17.16 -16.81
C GLU A 161 7.35 -17.72 -16.57
N GLY A 162 6.39 -16.85 -16.27
CA GLY A 162 4.99 -17.22 -16.02
C GLY A 162 4.32 -16.43 -14.91
N THR A 163 3.14 -16.90 -14.58
CA THR A 163 2.27 -16.29 -13.53
C THR A 163 2.18 -17.24 -12.34
N ARG A 164 2.43 -16.73 -11.15
CA ARG A 164 2.39 -17.48 -9.90
C ARG A 164 1.39 -16.88 -8.92
N LEU A 165 0.60 -17.72 -8.26
CA LEU A 165 -0.23 -17.32 -7.14
C LEU A 165 0.65 -16.85 -5.98
N GLU A 166 0.36 -15.68 -5.42
CA GLU A 166 1.12 -15.12 -4.29
C GLU A 166 0.27 -15.00 -3.03
N ASN A 167 -0.88 -14.32 -3.10
CA ASN A 167 -1.61 -13.97 -1.90
C ASN A 167 -3.13 -14.06 -2.09
N PHE A 168 -3.83 -14.35 -0.98
CA PHE A 168 -5.27 -14.16 -0.85
C PHE A 168 -5.55 -13.03 0.13
N TYR A 169 -6.45 -12.11 -0.21
CA TYR A 169 -6.85 -10.98 0.61
C TYR A 169 -8.33 -11.09 0.95
N PHE A 170 -8.68 -10.87 2.22
CA PHE A 170 -10.04 -10.90 2.73
C PHE A 170 -10.32 -9.58 3.46
N PHE A 171 -11.36 -8.87 3.03
CA PHE A 171 -11.73 -7.55 3.51
C PHE A 171 -12.92 -7.66 4.45
N PHE A 172 -12.80 -7.13 5.65
CA PHE A 172 -13.81 -7.19 6.69
C PHE A 172 -14.17 -5.79 7.20
N ASP A 173 -15.45 -5.53 7.44
CA ASP A 173 -15.87 -4.37 8.23
C ASP A 173 -15.38 -4.56 9.68
N ALA A 174 -14.50 -3.68 10.11
CA ALA A 174 -13.82 -3.82 11.41
C ALA A 174 -14.77 -3.82 12.62
N LYS A 175 -15.94 -3.16 12.48
CA LYS A 175 -16.93 -3.02 13.57
C LYS A 175 -17.99 -4.14 13.57
N LYS A 176 -18.21 -4.80 12.44
CA LYS A 176 -19.32 -5.75 12.27
C LYS A 176 -18.88 -7.21 12.19
N GLN A 177 -17.63 -7.45 11.80
CA GLN A 177 -17.14 -8.78 11.45
C GLN A 177 -15.97 -9.23 12.33
N GLY A 178 -16.04 -8.94 13.63
CA GLY A 178 -14.98 -9.27 14.59
C GLY A 178 -14.69 -10.76 14.67
N ASP A 179 -15.72 -11.60 14.69
CA ASP A 179 -15.56 -13.06 14.77
C ASP A 179 -14.95 -13.64 13.50
N GLU A 180 -15.36 -13.14 12.32
CA GLU A 180 -14.79 -13.55 11.02
C GLU A 180 -13.33 -13.11 10.88
N ILE A 181 -12.98 -11.90 11.35
CA ILE A 181 -11.59 -11.42 11.40
C ILE A 181 -10.75 -12.34 12.27
N LEU A 182 -11.22 -12.62 13.49
CA LEU A 182 -10.55 -13.51 14.43
C LEU A 182 -10.40 -14.91 13.83
N GLY A 183 -11.49 -15.47 13.31
CA GLY A 183 -11.49 -16.79 12.66
C GLY A 183 -10.49 -16.86 11.51
N LYS A 184 -10.37 -15.77 10.73
CA LYS A 184 -9.42 -15.72 9.61
C LYS A 184 -7.97 -15.64 10.08
N VAL A 185 -7.68 -14.85 11.11
CA VAL A 185 -6.33 -14.75 11.68
C VAL A 185 -5.90 -16.09 12.31
N VAL A 186 -6.75 -16.72 13.11
CA VAL A 186 -6.40 -17.98 13.78
C VAL A 186 -6.33 -19.19 12.85
N SER A 187 -6.90 -19.10 11.64
CA SER A 187 -6.81 -20.15 10.61
C SER A 187 -5.48 -20.17 9.85
N SER A 188 -4.53 -19.33 10.23
CA SER A 188 -3.21 -19.27 9.61
C SER A 188 -2.39 -20.53 9.83
N ALA A 189 -1.58 -20.90 8.82
CA ALA A 189 -0.54 -21.92 8.94
C ALA A 189 0.78 -21.38 9.52
N TYR A 190 0.88 -20.07 9.74
CA TYR A 190 2.11 -19.39 10.14
C TYR A 190 2.09 -18.83 11.56
N ILE A 191 1.01 -19.08 12.30
CA ILE A 191 0.88 -18.67 13.70
C ILE A 191 0.38 -19.83 14.57
N ASP A 192 0.81 -19.85 15.82
CA ASP A 192 0.32 -20.74 16.86
C ASP A 192 -0.34 -19.92 17.96
N THR A 193 -1.66 -19.92 18.00
CA THR A 193 -2.46 -19.16 18.98
C THR A 193 -2.36 -19.71 20.40
N THR A 194 -1.75 -20.86 20.61
CA THR A 194 -1.41 -21.36 21.95
C THR A 194 -0.19 -20.68 22.53
N VAL A 195 0.62 -20.04 21.68
CA VAL A 195 1.88 -19.38 22.04
C VAL A 195 1.75 -17.86 22.03
N ILE A 196 1.09 -17.29 21.00
CA ILE A 196 0.93 -15.85 20.86
C ILE A 196 -0.50 -15.39 21.16
N LYS A 197 -0.63 -14.18 21.70
CA LYS A 197 -1.93 -13.55 21.90
C LYS A 197 -2.34 -12.83 20.62
N ILE A 198 -3.63 -12.87 20.29
CA ILE A 198 -4.19 -12.21 19.11
C ILE A 198 -3.93 -10.69 19.11
N ASP A 199 -3.89 -10.05 20.27
CA ASP A 199 -3.57 -8.63 20.42
C ASP A 199 -2.14 -8.27 19.97
N GLN A 200 -1.27 -9.26 19.80
CA GLN A 200 0.05 -9.05 19.17
C GLN A 200 -0.05 -8.88 17.65
N ILE A 201 -1.16 -9.32 17.04
CA ILE A 201 -1.46 -9.20 15.60
C ILE A 201 -2.53 -8.13 15.37
N LEU A 202 -3.65 -8.20 16.09
CA LEU A 202 -4.75 -7.22 15.98
C LEU A 202 -4.62 -6.20 17.12
N TRP A 203 -3.74 -5.23 16.94
CA TRP A 203 -3.40 -4.27 17.99
C TRP A 203 -4.61 -3.46 18.45
N PRO A 204 -4.84 -3.37 19.77
CA PRO A 204 -5.97 -2.64 20.31
C PRO A 204 -6.06 -1.19 19.83
N GLU A 205 -4.92 -0.52 19.68
CA GLU A 205 -4.79 0.89 19.25
C GLU A 205 -5.24 1.10 17.78
N MET A 206 -5.26 0.02 16.99
CA MET A 206 -5.65 0.05 15.57
C MET A 206 -7.10 -0.40 15.34
N ARG A 207 -7.84 -0.79 16.37
CA ARG A 207 -9.22 -1.31 16.22
C ARG A 207 -10.22 -0.26 15.78
N ASP A 208 -9.95 1.03 16.04
CA ASP A 208 -10.79 2.11 15.51
C ASP A 208 -10.37 2.44 14.07
N CYS A 209 -10.66 1.51 13.18
CA CYS A 209 -10.49 1.61 11.73
C CYS A 209 -11.77 1.20 11.03
N LYS A 210 -11.85 1.40 9.72
CA LYS A 210 -13.05 1.06 8.93
C LYS A 210 -13.03 -0.36 8.42
N VAL A 211 -11.89 -0.79 7.89
CA VAL A 211 -11.70 -2.12 7.29
C VAL A 211 -10.45 -2.76 7.88
N ILE A 212 -10.54 -4.04 8.20
CA ILE A 212 -9.38 -4.90 8.44
C ILE A 212 -9.24 -5.85 7.26
N VAL A 213 -8.04 -5.90 6.67
CA VAL A 213 -7.72 -6.88 5.64
C VAL A 213 -6.78 -7.91 6.22
N VAL A 214 -7.16 -9.17 6.11
CA VAL A 214 -6.27 -10.31 6.44
C VAL A 214 -5.81 -10.92 5.14
N ALA A 215 -4.50 -11.06 4.97
CA ALA A 215 -3.91 -11.69 3.80
C ALA A 215 -3.17 -12.97 4.18
N ASN A 216 -3.49 -14.06 3.48
CA ASN A 216 -2.70 -15.29 3.51
C ASN A 216 -1.75 -15.31 2.32
N LYS A 217 -0.47 -15.47 2.59
CA LYS A 217 0.60 -15.42 1.61
C LYS A 217 1.35 -16.76 1.54
N GLN A 218 2.24 -16.92 0.58
CA GLN A 218 2.98 -18.17 0.35
C GLN A 218 3.91 -18.55 1.53
N GLY A 219 4.42 -17.61 2.28
CA GLY A 219 5.40 -17.85 3.34
C GLY A 219 5.12 -17.11 4.65
N ASN A 220 4.02 -16.40 4.75
CA ASN A 220 3.65 -15.57 5.90
C ASN A 220 2.21 -15.10 5.79
N ASP A 221 1.72 -14.39 6.80
CA ASP A 221 0.47 -13.66 6.71
C ASP A 221 0.69 -12.14 6.77
N ALA A 222 -0.39 -11.39 6.55
CA ALA A 222 -0.38 -9.95 6.75
C ALA A 222 -1.73 -9.47 7.29
N VAL A 223 -1.68 -8.34 7.99
CA VAL A 223 -2.87 -7.59 8.40
C VAL A 223 -2.74 -6.14 7.95
N TYR A 224 -3.86 -5.57 7.51
CA TYR A 224 -3.95 -4.16 7.15
C TYR A 224 -5.10 -3.51 7.89
N PHE A 225 -4.89 -2.26 8.31
CA PHE A 225 -5.89 -1.43 8.97
C PHE A 225 -6.16 -0.22 8.06
N SER A 226 -7.40 -0.10 7.60
CA SER A 226 -7.78 0.93 6.65
C SER A 226 -8.60 2.02 7.30
N ARG A 227 -8.35 3.26 6.89
CA ARG A 227 -9.01 4.48 7.37
C ARG A 227 -8.74 4.75 8.85
N ILE A 228 -7.48 4.70 9.22
CA ILE A 228 -6.99 5.15 10.52
C ILE A 228 -6.69 6.66 10.49
N ASN A 229 -6.64 7.30 11.65
CA ASN A 229 -6.30 8.71 11.77
C ASN A 229 -4.78 8.95 11.87
N VAL A 230 -4.36 10.20 11.89
CA VAL A 230 -2.94 10.59 11.94
C VAL A 230 -2.23 10.13 13.21
N ASP A 231 -2.92 10.07 14.36
CA ASP A 231 -2.32 9.59 15.62
C ASP A 231 -2.05 8.10 15.58
N GLN A 232 -2.96 7.35 15.00
CA GLN A 232 -2.77 5.92 14.77
C GLN A 232 -1.64 5.68 13.74
N LEU A 233 -1.51 6.53 12.72
CA LEU A 233 -0.37 6.47 11.80
C LEU A 233 0.95 6.71 12.54
N ILE A 234 1.06 7.74 13.38
CA ILE A 234 2.26 8.03 14.19
C ILE A 234 2.57 6.83 15.11
N PHE A 235 1.56 6.27 15.78
CA PHE A 235 1.72 5.07 16.61
C PHE A 235 2.27 3.90 15.79
N PHE A 236 1.70 3.64 14.61
CA PHE A 236 2.14 2.57 13.71
C PHE A 236 3.61 2.74 13.30
N LEU A 237 3.99 3.92 12.82
CA LEU A 237 5.35 4.20 12.36
C LEU A 237 6.38 4.07 13.48
N ASN A 238 6.05 4.54 14.70
CA ASN A 238 6.88 4.34 15.89
C ASN A 238 7.06 2.85 16.19
N ARG A 239 5.98 2.08 16.22
CA ARG A 239 6.01 0.65 16.53
C ARG A 239 6.76 -0.17 15.49
N MET A 240 6.76 0.26 14.24
CA MET A 240 7.48 -0.37 13.13
C MET A 240 8.91 0.14 12.96
N ASN A 241 9.38 1.03 13.84
CA ASN A 241 10.72 1.63 13.82
C ASN A 241 11.05 2.30 12.47
N TYR A 242 10.10 3.05 11.92
CA TYR A 242 10.38 3.90 10.74
C TYR A 242 11.42 4.97 11.08
N PRO A 243 12.16 5.51 10.09
CA PRO A 243 13.14 6.56 10.31
C PRO A 243 12.55 7.73 11.10
N ASN A 244 13.27 8.18 12.12
CA ASN A 244 12.82 9.28 12.99
C ASN A 244 12.52 10.57 12.22
N GLU A 245 13.16 10.80 11.07
CA GLU A 245 12.88 11.96 10.21
C GLU A 245 11.47 11.91 9.64
N LEU A 246 10.97 10.72 9.24
CA LEU A 246 9.59 10.53 8.77
C LEU A 246 8.59 10.79 9.90
N ILE A 247 8.83 10.18 11.06
CA ILE A 247 7.95 10.31 12.23
C ILE A 247 7.88 11.76 12.67
N SER A 248 9.03 12.40 12.88
CA SER A 248 9.12 13.80 13.33
C SER A 248 8.48 14.79 12.35
N PHE A 249 8.55 14.50 11.03
CA PHE A 249 7.86 15.32 10.04
C PHE A 249 6.35 15.25 10.22
N ILE A 250 5.79 14.05 10.40
CA ILE A 250 4.33 13.86 10.59
C ILE A 250 3.87 14.50 11.89
N GLU A 251 4.60 14.31 12.99
CA GLU A 251 4.31 14.92 14.30
C GLU A 251 4.27 16.45 14.23
N LYS A 252 5.30 17.06 13.63
CA LYS A 252 5.39 18.52 13.45
C LYS A 252 4.28 19.09 12.58
N ASN A 253 3.80 18.31 11.63
CA ASN A 253 2.77 18.71 10.66
C ASN A 253 1.40 18.07 10.93
N ARG A 254 1.18 17.52 12.14
CA ARG A 254 -0.03 16.81 12.52
C ARG A 254 -1.31 17.58 12.15
N SER A 255 -1.40 18.86 12.46
CA SER A 255 -2.55 19.70 12.13
C SER A 255 -2.73 19.97 10.63
N LYS A 256 -1.70 19.71 9.82
CA LYS A 256 -1.76 19.76 8.36
C LYS A 256 -2.14 18.42 7.72
N LEU A 257 -2.22 17.35 8.52
CA LEU A 257 -2.43 15.97 8.08
C LEU A 257 -3.66 15.30 8.73
N ASP A 258 -4.29 15.94 9.73
CA ASP A 258 -5.37 15.41 10.56
C ASP A 258 -6.73 15.24 9.85
N HIS A 259 -6.88 15.79 8.65
CA HIS A 259 -8.07 15.64 7.80
C HIS A 259 -8.04 14.36 6.98
N LEU A 260 -6.87 13.74 6.79
CA LEU A 260 -6.69 12.52 6.01
C LEU A 260 -6.99 11.28 6.85
N GLN A 261 -7.44 10.23 6.16
CA GLN A 261 -7.42 8.87 6.66
C GLN A 261 -6.29 8.11 5.97
N TYR A 262 -5.68 7.19 6.70
CA TYR A 262 -4.52 6.44 6.25
C TYR A 262 -4.80 4.96 6.25
N ASP A 263 -4.05 4.23 5.46
CA ASP A 263 -4.05 2.78 5.43
C ASP A 263 -2.64 2.30 5.79
N VAL A 264 -2.55 1.30 6.64
CA VAL A 264 -1.28 0.72 7.07
C VAL A 264 -1.39 -0.80 7.11
N GLY A 265 -0.27 -1.49 7.04
CA GLY A 265 -0.27 -2.93 7.17
C GLY A 265 1.12 -3.49 7.41
N TYR A 266 1.18 -4.73 7.87
CA TYR A 266 2.43 -5.42 8.06
C TYR A 266 2.31 -6.92 7.82
N ASP A 267 3.40 -7.50 7.36
CA ASP A 267 3.57 -8.93 7.15
C ASP A 267 4.23 -9.56 8.38
N TYR A 268 3.74 -10.71 8.79
CA TYR A 268 4.21 -11.40 9.97
C TYR A 268 4.20 -12.93 9.82
N LYS A 269 5.01 -13.60 10.61
CA LYS A 269 4.98 -15.04 10.84
C LYS A 269 5.60 -15.36 12.20
N MET A 270 5.45 -16.59 12.64
CA MET A 270 6.26 -17.09 13.77
C MET A 270 7.64 -17.53 13.29
N ASP A 271 8.62 -17.26 14.17
CA ASP A 271 9.96 -17.86 14.14
C ASP A 271 10.22 -18.47 15.54
N GLY A 272 10.13 -19.77 15.63
CA GLY A 272 10.07 -20.44 16.92
C GLY A 272 8.81 -20.06 17.72
N LYS A 273 9.00 -19.36 18.85
CA LYS A 273 7.91 -18.88 19.73
C LYS A 273 7.61 -17.37 19.57
N ASP A 274 8.38 -16.69 18.75
CA ASP A 274 8.28 -15.24 18.60
C ASP A 274 7.50 -14.86 17.34
N LEU A 275 6.69 -13.80 17.44
CA LEU A 275 6.05 -13.18 16.30
C LEU A 275 7.05 -12.21 15.64
N VAL A 276 7.45 -12.51 14.41
CA VAL A 276 8.41 -11.71 13.65
C VAL A 276 7.66 -10.90 12.59
N ILE A 277 7.95 -9.60 12.52
CA ILE A 277 7.46 -8.72 11.48
C ILE A 277 8.48 -8.69 10.35
N LEU A 278 8.05 -8.99 9.13
CA LEU A 278 8.90 -9.13 7.95
C LEU A 278 9.01 -7.83 7.17
N LYS A 279 7.90 -7.13 7.04
CA LYS A 279 7.80 -5.82 6.41
C LYS A 279 6.56 -5.09 6.89
N SER A 280 6.56 -3.78 6.75
CA SER A 280 5.40 -2.94 7.00
C SER A 280 5.22 -1.92 5.87
N GLY A 281 4.06 -1.26 5.83
CA GLY A 281 3.78 -0.22 4.84
C GLY A 281 2.69 0.73 5.30
N TYR A 282 2.76 1.97 4.83
CA TYR A 282 1.67 2.94 4.92
C TYR A 282 1.37 3.47 3.53
N TYR A 283 0.11 3.87 3.31
CA TYR A 283 -0.42 4.11 1.98
C TYR A 283 -1.15 5.45 1.90
N GLY A 284 -1.19 6.00 0.69
CA GLY A 284 -1.94 7.19 0.34
C GLY A 284 -2.11 7.28 -1.17
N ILE A 285 -2.46 8.47 -1.68
CA ILE A 285 -2.85 8.68 -3.07
C ILE A 285 -2.11 9.88 -3.66
N PHE A 286 -1.80 9.82 -4.96
CA PHE A 286 -1.35 10.99 -5.73
C PHE A 286 -2.01 11.14 -7.11
#